data_a344a3805ed8031860a63136513beb47
#
_entry.id   a344a3805ed8031860a63136513beb47
#
_cell.length_a   1.000
_cell.length_b   1.000
_cell.length_c   1.000
_cell.angle_alpha   90.00
_cell.angle_beta   90.00
_cell.angle_gamma   90.00
#
_symmetry.space_group_name_H-M   'P 1'
#
loop_
_entity.id
_entity.type
_entity.pdbx_description
1 polymer ?
#
loop_
_entity_poly.entity_id
_entity_poly.type
_entity_poly.pdbx_seq_one_letter_code
_entity_poly.pdbx_strand_id
1 'polypeptide(L)'
;MMNRLFAVAALVLGCTSGLAEAQMDVGKSAFMQYCATCHGVDAQGKGDLTELMTVKVPDLTQLAANNDGKFPMLEVIHVIDGRTGLRGHGGPMPTYGALFDEEAGSEGPLGSILYTRGKILSIAYYLEGLQNE
;
A
#
# COMPACT_ATOMS: atom_id res chain seq x y z
N MET A 1 -0.45 -33.56 -30.85
CA MET A 1 0.37 -32.40 -30.50
C MET A 1 -0.43 -31.23 -29.90
N MET A 2 -1.68 -31.04 -30.29
CA MET A 2 -2.58 -29.93 -29.87
C MET A 2 -2.93 -29.98 -28.35
N ASN A 3 -3.14 -31.18 -27.76
CA ASN A 3 -3.51 -31.31 -26.34
C ASN A 3 -2.42 -30.91 -25.32
N ARG A 4 -1.16 -30.94 -25.71
CA ARG A 4 -0.06 -30.54 -24.79
C ARG A 4 0.13 -29.03 -24.70
N LEU A 5 -0.22 -28.30 -25.76
CA LEU A 5 -0.16 -26.83 -25.81
C LEU A 5 -1.26 -26.18 -24.94
N PHE A 6 -2.47 -26.77 -24.93
CA PHE A 6 -3.55 -26.28 -24.07
C PHE A 6 -3.31 -26.53 -22.57
N ALA A 7 -2.64 -27.64 -22.21
CA ALA A 7 -2.29 -27.93 -20.80
C ALA A 7 -1.25 -26.93 -20.24
N VAL A 8 -0.27 -26.52 -21.06
CA VAL A 8 0.77 -25.55 -20.65
C VAL A 8 0.16 -24.14 -20.51
N ALA A 9 -0.75 -23.74 -21.43
CA ALA A 9 -1.42 -22.44 -21.34
C ALA A 9 -2.32 -22.32 -20.09
N ALA A 10 -3.04 -23.39 -19.73
CA ALA A 10 -3.87 -23.42 -18.53
C ALA A 10 -3.04 -23.34 -17.23
N LEU A 11 -1.83 -23.92 -17.21
CA LEU A 11 -0.96 -23.90 -16.04
C LEU A 11 -0.36 -22.51 -15.80
N VAL A 12 -0.08 -21.75 -16.86
CA VAL A 12 0.48 -20.38 -16.76
C VAL A 12 -0.58 -19.39 -16.28
N LEU A 13 -1.85 -19.52 -16.69
CA LEU A 13 -2.93 -18.64 -16.20
C LEU A 13 -3.25 -18.85 -14.71
N GLY A 14 -3.09 -20.06 -14.18
CA GLY A 14 -3.35 -20.35 -12.76
C GLY A 14 -2.33 -19.76 -11.79
N CYS A 15 -1.09 -19.53 -12.22
CA CYS A 15 -0.04 -19.02 -11.35
C CYS A 15 -0.11 -17.49 -11.11
N THR A 16 -0.75 -16.73 -11.99
CA THR A 16 -0.80 -15.26 -11.86
C THR A 16 -1.81 -14.78 -10.81
N SER A 17 -2.91 -15.50 -10.62
CA SER A 17 -3.95 -15.14 -9.65
C SER A 17 -3.46 -15.25 -8.20
N GLY A 18 -2.71 -16.29 -7.86
CA GLY A 18 -2.22 -16.50 -6.49
C GLY A 18 -1.18 -15.47 -6.02
N LEU A 19 -0.42 -14.87 -6.92
CA LEU A 19 0.55 -13.83 -6.56
C LEU A 19 -0.14 -12.49 -6.24
N ALA A 20 -1.21 -12.16 -6.94
CA ALA A 20 -1.98 -10.94 -6.69
C ALA A 20 -2.72 -11.01 -5.35
N GLU A 21 -3.33 -12.14 -5.01
CA GLU A 21 -3.99 -12.35 -3.71
C GLU A 21 -3.01 -12.26 -2.56
N ALA A 22 -1.84 -12.92 -2.66
CA ALA A 22 -0.81 -12.86 -1.63
C ALA A 22 -0.31 -11.43 -1.38
N GLN A 23 -0.18 -10.62 -2.42
CA GLN A 23 0.23 -9.22 -2.31
C GLN A 23 -0.84 -8.35 -1.65
N MET A 24 -2.11 -8.58 -1.94
CA MET A 24 -3.23 -7.92 -1.28
C MET A 24 -3.30 -8.23 0.21
N ASP A 25 -3.05 -9.49 0.61
CA ASP A 25 -3.05 -9.90 2.02
C ASP A 25 -1.91 -9.24 2.81
N VAL A 26 -0.71 -9.17 2.22
CA VAL A 26 0.43 -8.47 2.83
C VAL A 26 0.13 -6.98 2.99
N GLY A 27 -0.40 -6.34 1.95
CA GLY A 27 -0.79 -4.93 1.97
C GLY A 27 -1.87 -4.63 3.00
N LYS A 28 -2.89 -5.46 3.07
CA LYS A 28 -3.97 -5.37 4.07
C LYS A 28 -3.42 -5.49 5.49
N SER A 29 -2.58 -6.48 5.74
CA SER A 29 -1.96 -6.69 7.06
C SER A 29 -1.15 -5.48 7.49
N ALA A 30 -0.31 -4.95 6.62
CA ALA A 30 0.48 -3.74 6.88
C ALA A 30 -0.42 -2.50 7.08
N PHE A 31 -1.47 -2.32 6.28
CA PHE A 31 -2.44 -1.24 6.45
C PHE A 31 -3.12 -1.30 7.81
N MET A 32 -3.60 -2.46 8.23
CA MET A 32 -4.25 -2.65 9.53
C MET A 32 -3.30 -2.32 10.69
N GLN A 33 -2.03 -2.68 10.57
CA GLN A 33 -1.02 -2.46 11.61
C GLN A 33 -0.60 -0.99 11.75
N TYR A 34 -0.44 -0.27 10.64
CA TYR A 34 0.21 1.04 10.64
C TYR A 34 -0.71 2.21 10.28
N CYS A 35 -1.81 1.96 9.56
CA CYS A 35 -2.62 3.01 8.95
C CYS A 35 -4.04 3.08 9.54
N ALA A 36 -4.63 1.93 9.91
CA ALA A 36 -6.03 1.83 10.29
C ALA A 36 -6.40 2.67 11.52
N THR A 37 -5.48 2.88 12.47
CA THR A 37 -5.73 3.71 13.66
C THR A 37 -6.16 5.13 13.30
N CYS A 38 -5.64 5.69 12.21
CA CYS A 38 -6.03 7.01 11.70
C CYS A 38 -7.03 6.91 10.55
N HIS A 39 -6.79 6.01 9.58
CA HIS A 39 -7.59 5.95 8.36
C HIS A 39 -8.85 5.08 8.46
N GLY A 40 -9.04 4.36 9.57
CA GLY A 40 -10.13 3.40 9.75
C GLY A 40 -9.82 2.04 9.10
N VAL A 41 -10.46 0.99 9.60
CA VAL A 41 -10.32 -0.37 9.05
C VAL A 41 -10.86 -0.50 7.62
N ASP A 42 -11.77 0.40 7.25
CA ASP A 42 -12.39 0.57 5.95
C ASP A 42 -11.72 1.63 5.07
N ALA A 43 -10.63 2.24 5.55
CA ALA A 43 -9.86 3.30 4.89
C ALA A 43 -10.65 4.61 4.63
N GLN A 44 -11.79 4.84 5.29
CA GLN A 44 -12.64 6.02 5.09
C GLN A 44 -12.24 7.26 5.92
N GLY A 45 -11.08 7.23 6.55
CA GLY A 45 -10.60 8.36 7.36
C GLY A 45 -11.32 8.51 8.71
N LYS A 46 -11.87 7.42 9.26
CA LYS A 46 -12.64 7.40 10.51
C LYS A 46 -12.02 6.47 11.55
N GLY A 47 -10.69 6.45 11.64
CA GLY A 47 -9.97 5.67 12.66
C GLY A 47 -10.10 6.30 14.04
N ASP A 48 -9.91 5.49 15.09
CA ASP A 48 -10.10 5.89 16.49
C ASP A 48 -9.27 7.11 16.90
N LEU A 49 -8.09 7.30 16.29
CA LEU A 49 -7.21 8.42 16.58
C LEU A 49 -7.71 9.76 16.00
N THR A 50 -8.66 9.73 15.06
CA THR A 50 -9.17 10.95 14.40
C THR A 50 -9.87 11.91 15.36
N GLU A 51 -10.45 11.41 16.45
CA GLU A 51 -11.09 12.24 17.47
C GLU A 51 -10.09 13.16 18.21
N LEU A 52 -8.80 12.78 18.21
CA LEU A 52 -7.73 13.53 18.85
C LEU A 52 -6.94 14.42 17.85
N MET A 53 -7.28 14.36 16.56
CA MET A 53 -6.55 15.09 15.53
C MET A 53 -7.22 16.41 15.19
N THR A 54 -6.41 17.44 14.97
CA THR A 54 -6.88 18.75 14.51
C THR A 54 -7.02 18.85 12.99
N VAL A 55 -6.53 17.84 12.27
CA VAL A 55 -6.58 17.76 10.81
C VAL A 55 -7.54 16.66 10.37
N LYS A 56 -8.25 16.91 9.28
CA LYS A 56 -9.13 15.90 8.69
C LYS A 56 -8.30 14.80 8.05
N VAL A 57 -8.54 13.55 8.46
CA VAL A 57 -7.97 12.38 7.80
C VAL A 57 -8.76 12.09 6.51
N PRO A 58 -8.11 11.94 5.35
CA PRO A 58 -8.81 11.74 4.09
C PRO A 58 -9.42 10.33 3.99
N ASP A 59 -10.51 10.23 3.22
CA ASP A 59 -11.09 8.99 2.75
C ASP A 59 -10.21 8.44 1.61
N LEU A 60 -9.51 7.33 1.87
CA LEU A 60 -8.58 6.72 0.91
C LEU A 60 -9.30 5.88 -0.15
N THR A 61 -10.59 5.60 0.00
CA THR A 61 -11.38 4.87 -1.01
C THR A 61 -11.80 5.75 -2.19
N GLN A 62 -11.56 7.06 -2.09
CA GLN A 62 -11.93 8.06 -3.09
C GLN A 62 -10.74 8.60 -3.90
N LEU A 63 -9.56 8.01 -3.76
CA LEU A 63 -8.35 8.54 -4.41
C LEU A 63 -8.45 8.49 -5.94
N ALA A 64 -8.99 7.42 -6.51
CA ALA A 64 -9.20 7.31 -7.95
C ALA A 64 -10.30 8.27 -8.43
N ALA A 65 -11.42 8.34 -7.73
CA ALA A 65 -12.53 9.25 -8.07
C ALA A 65 -12.09 10.72 -8.06
N ASN A 66 -11.20 11.10 -7.15
CA ASN A 66 -10.64 12.44 -7.05
C ASN A 66 -9.47 12.70 -8.03
N ASN A 67 -9.11 11.72 -8.88
CA ASN A 67 -8.02 11.77 -9.84
C ASN A 67 -8.43 11.21 -11.21
N ASP A 68 -9.54 11.72 -11.77
CA ASP A 68 -10.06 11.37 -13.09
C ASP A 68 -10.27 9.85 -13.31
N GLY A 69 -10.68 9.15 -12.26
CA GLY A 69 -10.91 7.70 -12.28
C GLY A 69 -9.63 6.85 -12.27
N LYS A 70 -8.46 7.44 -12.04
CA LYS A 70 -7.17 6.74 -12.00
C LYS A 70 -6.57 6.77 -10.62
N PHE A 71 -6.24 5.61 -10.08
CA PHE A 71 -5.54 5.55 -8.81
C PHE A 71 -4.14 6.20 -8.92
N PRO A 72 -3.83 7.20 -8.07
CA PRO A 72 -2.58 7.97 -8.16
C PRO A 72 -1.42 7.22 -7.49
N MET A 73 -1.06 6.06 -8.02
CA MET A 73 -0.10 5.09 -7.43
C MET A 73 1.20 5.74 -6.96
N LEU A 74 1.86 6.54 -7.80
CA LEU A 74 3.14 7.16 -7.45
C LEU A 74 3.01 8.20 -6.34
N GLU A 75 1.93 8.96 -6.33
CA GLU A 75 1.67 9.93 -5.27
C GLU A 75 1.43 9.23 -3.94
N VAL A 76 0.63 8.15 -3.93
CA VAL A 76 0.38 7.33 -2.75
C VAL A 76 1.69 6.76 -2.19
N ILE A 77 2.54 6.19 -3.04
CA ILE A 77 3.86 5.69 -2.64
C ILE A 77 4.69 6.80 -2.01
N HIS A 78 4.76 7.99 -2.61
CA HIS A 78 5.52 9.12 -2.08
C HIS A 78 4.97 9.63 -0.75
N VAL A 79 3.63 9.64 -0.60
CA VAL A 79 2.98 10.05 0.64
C VAL A 79 3.29 9.08 1.78
N ILE A 80 3.22 7.77 1.53
CA ILE A 80 3.52 6.74 2.54
C ILE A 80 5.01 6.75 2.88
N ASP A 81 5.88 6.82 1.88
CA ASP A 81 7.34 6.88 2.09
C ASP A 81 7.71 8.11 2.94
N GLY A 82 7.23 9.30 2.57
CA GLY A 82 7.37 10.54 3.32
C GLY A 82 8.80 11.07 3.45
N ARG A 83 9.83 10.37 2.95
CA ARG A 83 11.26 10.76 3.06
C ARG A 83 11.67 11.87 2.12
N THR A 84 10.82 12.21 1.14
CA THR A 84 11.14 13.19 0.09
C THR A 84 10.07 14.28 0.00
N GLY A 85 10.44 15.45 -0.54
CA GLY A 85 9.54 16.57 -0.78
C GLY A 85 9.15 17.34 0.49
N LEU A 86 8.04 18.08 0.42
CA LEU A 86 7.55 18.95 1.50
C LEU A 86 7.21 18.19 2.81
N ARG A 87 6.99 16.89 2.74
CA ARG A 87 6.65 16.04 3.89
C ARG A 87 7.87 15.50 4.62
N GLY A 88 9.06 15.62 4.05
CA GLY A 88 10.32 15.21 4.69
C GLY A 88 10.66 15.95 5.99
N HIS A 89 9.94 17.03 6.29
CA HIS A 89 10.07 17.80 7.55
C HIS A 89 8.99 17.49 8.59
N GLY A 90 8.20 16.44 8.36
CA GLY A 90 7.11 16.04 9.23
C GLY A 90 5.76 16.58 8.80
N GLY A 91 4.71 15.94 9.31
CA GLY A 91 3.31 16.25 9.05
C GLY A 91 2.45 15.45 10.00
N PRO A 92 1.12 15.57 9.92
CA PRO A 92 0.22 14.78 10.77
C PRO A 92 0.32 13.27 10.48
N MET A 93 0.74 12.87 9.28
CA MET A 93 1.02 11.48 8.92
C MET A 93 2.51 11.18 9.12
N PRO A 94 2.88 10.08 9.81
CA PRO A 94 4.27 9.68 10.01
C PRO A 94 4.99 9.38 8.70
N THR A 95 6.34 9.42 8.75
CA THR A 95 7.24 9.05 7.65
C THR A 95 7.50 7.55 7.68
N TYR A 96 6.65 6.77 7.04
CA TYR A 96 6.72 5.30 7.09
C TYR A 96 7.94 4.73 6.37
N GLY A 97 8.48 5.41 5.37
CA GLY A 97 9.70 4.97 4.70
C GLY A 97 10.89 4.86 5.65
N ALA A 98 11.04 5.77 6.61
CA ALA A 98 12.07 5.69 7.63
C ALA A 98 11.79 4.57 8.65
N LEU A 99 10.54 4.42 9.08
CA LEU A 99 10.13 3.37 10.01
C LEU A 99 10.37 1.96 9.43
N PHE A 100 9.99 1.73 8.18
CA PHE A 100 10.17 0.43 7.53
C PHE A 100 11.64 0.13 7.22
N ASP A 101 12.45 1.15 6.97
CA ASP A 101 13.90 1.01 6.81
C ASP A 101 14.58 0.57 8.12
N GLU A 102 14.14 1.13 9.25
CA GLU A 102 14.59 0.74 10.59
C GLU A 102 14.15 -0.69 10.95
N GLU A 103 12.93 -1.08 10.65
CA GLU A 103 12.43 -2.45 10.86
C GLU A 103 13.25 -3.50 10.09
N ALA A 104 13.71 -3.15 8.89
CA ALA A 104 14.52 -4.03 8.05
C ALA A 104 15.98 -4.17 8.49
N GLY A 105 16.40 -3.51 9.53
CA GLY A 105 17.79 -3.25 9.95
C GLY A 105 18.79 -4.42 9.94
N SER A 106 18.33 -5.69 10.01
CA SER A 106 19.20 -6.87 9.94
C SER A 106 19.49 -7.36 8.52
N GLU A 107 18.77 -6.86 7.51
CA GLU A 107 18.81 -7.37 6.13
C GLU A 107 19.97 -6.78 5.29
N GLY A 108 20.74 -5.88 5.87
CA GLY A 108 21.76 -5.11 5.17
C GLY A 108 21.18 -4.04 4.24
N PRO A 109 22.02 -3.16 3.64
CA PRO A 109 21.55 -1.98 2.91
C PRO A 109 20.63 -2.27 1.73
N LEU A 110 20.91 -3.32 0.96
CA LEU A 110 20.06 -3.70 -0.18
C LEU A 110 18.76 -4.36 0.29
N GLY A 111 18.82 -5.23 1.30
CA GLY A 111 17.66 -5.88 1.88
C GLY A 111 16.70 -4.87 2.48
N SER A 112 17.20 -3.88 3.22
CA SER A 112 16.40 -2.79 3.77
C SER A 112 15.66 -1.99 2.68
N ILE A 113 16.34 -1.64 1.58
CA ILE A 113 15.70 -0.95 0.45
C ILE A 113 14.58 -1.81 -0.17
N LEU A 114 14.83 -3.09 -0.38
CA LEU A 114 13.83 -3.99 -0.98
C LEU A 114 12.63 -4.20 -0.07
N TYR A 115 12.87 -4.41 1.22
CA TYR A 115 11.83 -4.55 2.24
C TYR A 115 10.93 -3.32 2.31
N THR A 116 11.52 -2.14 2.48
CA THR A 116 10.80 -0.87 2.60
C THR A 116 9.94 -0.60 1.36
N ARG A 117 10.52 -0.71 0.17
CA ARG A 117 9.80 -0.50 -1.10
C ARG A 117 8.70 -1.54 -1.31
N GLY A 118 8.97 -2.81 -1.01
CA GLY A 118 8.00 -3.89 -1.12
C GLY A 118 6.81 -3.66 -0.19
N LYS A 119 7.04 -3.27 1.05
CA LYS A 119 5.99 -3.00 2.05
C LYS A 119 5.13 -1.80 1.66
N ILE A 120 5.74 -0.68 1.24
CA ILE A 120 5.01 0.51 0.75
C ILE A 120 4.17 0.16 -0.48
N LEU A 121 4.75 -0.56 -1.44
CA LEU A 121 4.06 -0.96 -2.67
C LEU A 121 2.86 -1.89 -2.37
N SER A 122 3.02 -2.84 -1.44
CA SER A 122 1.92 -3.72 -1.03
C SER A 122 0.76 -2.95 -0.41
N ILE A 123 1.04 -1.94 0.45
CA ILE A 123 0.01 -1.06 0.99
C ILE A 123 -0.68 -0.27 -0.14
N ALA A 124 0.08 0.26 -1.10
CA ALA A 124 -0.47 1.02 -2.21
C ALA A 124 -1.39 0.16 -3.10
N TYR A 125 -1.01 -1.09 -3.41
CA TYR A 125 -1.87 -2.03 -4.13
C TYR A 125 -3.14 -2.41 -3.34
N TYR A 126 -3.02 -2.59 -2.03
CA TYR A 126 -4.21 -2.81 -1.20
C TYR A 126 -5.18 -1.62 -1.29
N LEU A 127 -4.68 -0.38 -1.20
CA LEU A 127 -5.50 0.82 -1.33
C LEU A 127 -6.09 0.96 -2.75
N GLU A 128 -5.35 0.61 -3.79
CA GLU A 128 -5.88 0.57 -5.17
C GLU A 128 -7.07 -0.40 -5.28
N GLY A 129 -6.98 -1.57 -4.65
CA GLY A 129 -8.07 -2.54 -4.62
C GLY A 129 -9.30 -2.12 -3.80
N LEU A 130 -9.19 -1.07 -2.98
CA LEU A 130 -10.31 -0.51 -2.20
C LEU A 130 -11.03 0.63 -2.92
N GLN A 131 -10.60 1.05 -4.10
CA GLN A 131 -11.21 2.19 -4.79
C GLN A 131 -12.65 1.88 -5.18
N ASN A 132 -13.56 2.82 -4.86
CA ASN A 132 -14.93 2.77 -5.34
C ASN A 132 -14.95 3.15 -6.83
N GLU A 133 -15.66 2.36 -7.64
CA GLU A 133 -15.92 2.65 -9.05
C GLU A 133 -16.91 3.81 -9.22
#